data_b1a8c8eaeab086752cfec4d3976ca228
#
_entry.id   b1a8c8eaeab086752cfec4d3976ca228
#
_cell.length_a   1.000
_cell.length_b   1.000
_cell.length_c   1.000
_cell.angle_alpha   90.00
_cell.angle_beta   90.00
_cell.angle_gamma   90.00
#
_symmetry.space_group_name_H-M   'P 1'
#
loop_
_entity.id
_entity.type
_entity.pdbx_description
1 polymer ?
#
loop_
_entity_poly.entity_id
_entity_poly.type
_entity_poly.pdbx_seq_one_letter_code
_entity_poly.pdbx_strand_id
1 'polypeptide(L)'
;PDGLDVEGCTIEALSAAWTHAKKDYEREHTFPYIWDQPDKFKIGNLLNPYGDMFMSYRWTLDYEKDLEFIKKIFDEFKDKEFFSFKDVLNLLNNKPYISEINHELSGINWYRHHEKDLNTVATDLIKRSKDDK
;
A
#
# COMPACT_ATOMS: atom_id res chain seq x y z
N PRO A 1 -1.08 7.47 1.97
CA PRO A 1 0.21 6.91 1.57
C PRO A 1 0.09 5.42 1.28
N ASP A 2 0.85 4.92 0.32
CA ASP A 2 1.06 3.50 0.11
C ASP A 2 1.76 2.89 1.34
N GLY A 3 1.28 1.75 1.87
CA GLY A 3 1.81 1.09 3.05
C GLY A 3 1.09 1.38 4.38
N LEU A 4 0.04 2.22 4.36
CA LEU A 4 -0.88 2.40 5.49
C LEU A 4 -2.31 1.96 5.17
N ASP A 5 -2.44 1.07 4.22
CA ASP A 5 -3.73 0.51 3.83
C ASP A 5 -4.28 -0.36 4.96
N VAL A 6 -5.58 -0.23 5.21
CA VAL A 6 -6.30 -1.04 6.19
C VAL A 6 -7.49 -1.68 5.50
N GLU A 7 -7.55 -2.98 5.56
CA GLU A 7 -8.64 -3.77 5.00
C GLU A 7 -9.40 -4.47 6.12
N GLY A 8 -10.71 -4.56 5.98
CA GLY A 8 -11.59 -5.23 6.93
C GLY A 8 -12.64 -6.06 6.21
N CYS A 9 -12.94 -7.24 6.70
CA CYS A 9 -13.98 -8.09 6.14
C CYS A 9 -14.71 -8.87 7.24
N THR A 10 -15.83 -9.48 6.86
CA THR A 10 -16.51 -10.45 7.74
C THR A 10 -15.73 -11.76 7.78
N ILE A 11 -15.93 -12.55 8.84
CA ILE A 11 -15.28 -13.85 8.99
C ILE A 11 -15.72 -14.82 7.87
N GLU A 12 -16.94 -14.69 7.37
CA GLU A 12 -17.45 -15.49 6.26
C GLU A 12 -16.71 -15.20 4.96
N ALA A 13 -16.44 -13.90 4.68
CA ALA A 13 -15.66 -13.49 3.51
C ALA A 13 -14.21 -14.00 3.61
N LEU A 14 -13.61 -13.89 4.78
CA LEU A 14 -12.25 -14.40 5.02
C LEU A 14 -12.19 -15.92 4.88
N SER A 15 -13.17 -16.65 5.41
CA SER A 15 -13.27 -18.11 5.28
C SER A 15 -13.46 -18.55 3.83
N ALA A 16 -14.25 -17.80 3.05
CA ALA A 16 -14.40 -18.06 1.63
C ALA A 16 -13.08 -17.83 0.87
N ALA A 17 -12.36 -16.75 1.15
CA ALA A 17 -11.04 -16.49 0.57
C ALA A 17 -10.06 -17.61 0.95
N TRP A 18 -9.98 -18.00 2.21
CA TRP A 18 -9.12 -19.10 2.66
C TRP A 18 -9.40 -20.41 1.92
N THR A 19 -10.67 -20.73 1.71
CA THR A 19 -11.10 -22.01 1.10
C THR A 19 -10.90 -22.04 -0.42
N HIS A 20 -11.12 -20.89 -1.08
CA HIS A 20 -11.27 -20.85 -2.54
C HIS A 20 -10.16 -20.11 -3.28
N ALA A 21 -9.36 -19.29 -2.61
CA ALA A 21 -8.20 -18.62 -3.21
C ALA A 21 -7.18 -19.66 -3.72
N LYS A 22 -6.77 -19.55 -4.99
CA LYS A 22 -5.87 -20.49 -5.66
C LYS A 22 -4.65 -19.83 -6.28
N LYS A 23 -4.75 -18.54 -6.60
CA LYS A 23 -3.65 -17.80 -7.19
C LYS A 23 -2.67 -17.40 -6.09
N ASP A 24 -1.38 -17.38 -6.38
CA ASP A 24 -0.34 -17.11 -5.39
C ASP A 24 -0.54 -15.74 -4.73
N TYR A 25 -0.84 -14.69 -5.50
CA TYR A 25 -1.09 -13.36 -4.96
C TYR A 25 -2.37 -13.27 -4.09
N GLU A 26 -3.40 -14.09 -4.37
CA GLU A 26 -4.60 -14.17 -3.52
C GLU A 26 -4.26 -14.79 -2.15
N ARG A 27 -3.25 -15.67 -2.12
CA ARG A 27 -2.78 -16.34 -0.90
C ARG A 27 -1.79 -15.47 -0.11
N GLU A 28 -0.97 -14.70 -0.81
CA GLU A 28 0.04 -13.82 -0.22
C GLU A 28 -0.59 -12.55 0.36
N HIS A 29 -1.45 -11.88 -0.40
CA HIS A 29 -2.01 -10.57 -0.06
C HIS A 29 -3.39 -10.61 0.61
N THR A 30 -3.95 -11.78 0.86
CA THR A 30 -5.19 -12.06 1.61
C THR A 30 -6.48 -11.54 0.97
N PHE A 31 -6.60 -10.28 0.64
CA PHE A 31 -7.83 -9.62 0.21
C PHE A 31 -8.10 -9.60 -1.31
N PRO A 32 -7.16 -9.81 -2.23
CA PRO A 32 -7.42 -9.82 -3.67
C PRO A 32 -8.56 -10.76 -4.07
N TYR A 33 -8.66 -11.93 -3.44
CA TYR A 33 -9.78 -12.85 -3.67
C TYR A 33 -11.15 -12.22 -3.40
N ILE A 34 -11.21 -11.29 -2.46
CA ILE A 34 -12.47 -10.63 -2.05
C ILE A 34 -12.76 -9.43 -2.96
N TRP A 35 -11.85 -8.44 -3.01
CA TRP A 35 -12.14 -7.19 -3.71
C TRP A 35 -12.10 -7.30 -5.24
N ASP A 36 -11.42 -8.31 -5.79
CA ASP A 36 -11.42 -8.56 -7.25
C ASP A 36 -12.64 -9.34 -7.76
N GLN A 37 -13.64 -9.60 -6.88
CA GLN A 37 -14.88 -10.29 -7.20
C GLN A 37 -16.11 -9.52 -6.68
N PRO A 38 -16.39 -8.31 -7.19
CA PRO A 38 -17.48 -7.45 -6.71
C PRO A 38 -18.87 -8.06 -6.92
N ASP A 39 -19.00 -9.02 -7.83
CA ASP A 39 -20.25 -9.77 -8.04
C ASP A 39 -20.55 -10.77 -6.91
N LYS A 40 -19.54 -11.19 -6.17
CA LYS A 40 -19.68 -12.15 -5.05
C LYS A 40 -19.65 -11.49 -3.69
N PHE A 41 -18.93 -10.38 -3.56
CA PHE A 41 -18.73 -9.70 -2.30
C PHE A 41 -19.21 -8.26 -2.38
N LYS A 42 -19.92 -7.81 -1.34
CA LYS A 42 -20.28 -6.40 -1.21
C LYS A 42 -19.07 -5.60 -0.76
N ILE A 43 -18.47 -4.87 -1.70
CA ILE A 43 -17.28 -4.07 -1.47
C ILE A 43 -17.68 -2.63 -1.10
N GLY A 44 -16.91 -2.04 -0.17
CA GLY A 44 -17.03 -0.62 0.19
C GLY A 44 -15.65 -0.05 0.50
N ASN A 45 -15.45 1.22 0.17
CA ASN A 45 -14.20 1.94 0.44
C ASN A 45 -14.42 3.05 1.44
N LEU A 46 -13.50 3.18 2.39
CA LEU A 46 -13.38 4.36 3.24
C LEU A 46 -12.30 5.27 2.67
N LEU A 47 -12.71 6.46 2.26
CA LEU A 47 -11.79 7.43 1.72
C LEU A 47 -10.97 8.09 2.84
N ASN A 48 -9.68 8.29 2.59
CA ASN A 48 -8.82 9.05 3.47
C ASN A 48 -9.30 10.51 3.52
N PRO A 49 -9.65 11.08 4.70
CA PRO A 49 -10.12 12.46 4.82
C PRO A 49 -9.07 13.52 4.42
N TYR A 50 -7.80 13.13 4.32
CA TYR A 50 -6.69 14.00 3.87
C TYR A 50 -6.41 13.89 2.35
N GLY A 51 -7.26 13.15 1.61
CA GLY A 51 -7.12 12.95 0.18
C GLY A 51 -6.33 11.70 -0.20
N ASP A 52 -6.23 11.47 -1.51
CA ASP A 52 -5.42 10.39 -2.05
C ASP A 52 -3.93 10.75 -1.98
N MET A 53 -3.17 9.92 -1.29
CA MET A 53 -1.74 10.08 -1.09
C MET A 53 -0.92 8.92 -1.65
N PHE A 54 -1.55 7.99 -2.39
CA PHE A 54 -0.91 6.79 -2.92
C PHE A 54 0.32 7.10 -3.76
N MET A 55 0.22 8.08 -4.67
CA MET A 55 1.34 8.49 -5.52
C MET A 55 2.27 9.52 -4.88
N SER A 56 1.87 10.11 -3.73
CA SER A 56 2.62 11.19 -3.09
C SER A 56 3.59 10.69 -2.02
N TYR A 57 3.20 9.64 -1.30
CA TYR A 57 3.98 9.09 -0.19
C TYR A 57 3.99 7.57 -0.22
N ARG A 58 5.20 7.02 -0.16
CA ARG A 58 5.44 5.57 -0.05
C ARG A 58 6.03 5.26 1.32
N TRP A 59 5.27 4.53 2.15
CA TRP A 59 5.63 4.15 3.52
C TRP A 59 5.67 2.62 3.71
N THR A 60 5.79 1.89 2.61
CA THR A 60 6.03 0.43 2.58
C THR A 60 7.49 0.11 2.93
N LEU A 61 7.82 -1.16 3.11
CA LEU A 61 9.18 -1.64 3.36
C LEU A 61 9.50 -2.82 2.44
N ASP A 62 9.77 -2.54 1.15
CA ASP A 62 10.08 -3.56 0.14
C ASP A 62 11.49 -3.41 -0.43
N TYR A 63 12.04 -2.21 -0.40
CA TYR A 63 13.33 -1.86 -0.98
C TYR A 63 14.28 -1.23 0.05
N GLU A 64 15.59 -1.22 -0.25
CA GLU A 64 16.61 -0.62 0.62
C GLU A 64 16.33 0.86 0.91
N LYS A 65 15.86 1.62 -0.08
CA LYS A 65 15.46 3.02 0.10
C LYS A 65 14.25 3.20 1.01
N ASP A 66 13.32 2.25 1.03
CA ASP A 66 12.21 2.27 1.98
C ASP A 66 12.74 2.13 3.41
N LEU A 67 13.70 1.23 3.63
CA LEU A 67 14.35 1.07 4.94
C LEU A 67 15.10 2.33 5.36
N GLU A 68 15.80 2.99 4.43
CA GLU A 68 16.49 4.27 4.69
C GLU A 68 15.48 5.35 5.11
N PHE A 69 14.38 5.50 4.36
CA PHE A 69 13.30 6.42 4.68
C PHE A 69 12.72 6.16 6.07
N ILE A 70 12.35 4.90 6.38
CA ILE A 70 11.76 4.52 7.67
C ILE A 70 12.75 4.81 8.81
N LYS A 71 14.02 4.44 8.68
CA LYS A 71 15.04 4.77 9.68
C LYS A 71 15.12 6.28 9.93
N LYS A 72 15.07 7.09 8.86
CA LYS A 72 15.11 8.54 8.98
C LYS A 72 13.90 9.09 9.73
N ILE A 73 12.68 8.54 9.50
CA ILE A 73 11.49 8.92 10.28
C ILE A 73 11.68 8.61 11.77
N PHE A 74 12.12 7.39 12.11
CA PHE A 74 12.34 7.01 13.51
C PHE A 74 13.44 7.84 14.18
N ASP A 75 14.50 8.21 13.48
CA ASP A 75 15.55 9.09 13.98
C ASP A 75 15.02 10.48 14.34
N GLU A 76 14.11 11.03 13.53
CA GLU A 76 13.49 12.33 13.80
C GLU A 76 12.54 12.30 15.02
N PHE A 77 11.98 11.14 15.33
CA PHE A 77 11.06 10.94 16.46
C PHE A 77 11.68 10.16 17.63
N LYS A 78 13.01 9.96 17.65
CA LYS A 78 13.72 9.14 18.65
C LYS A 78 13.41 9.47 20.12
N ASP A 79 13.06 10.73 20.41
CA ASP A 79 12.76 11.22 21.76
C ASP A 79 11.25 11.13 22.08
N LYS A 80 10.43 10.61 21.16
CA LYS A 80 8.99 10.41 21.34
C LYS A 80 8.68 8.94 21.54
N GLU A 81 7.91 8.62 22.56
CA GLU A 81 7.38 7.26 22.76
C GLU A 81 6.37 6.85 21.68
N PHE A 82 5.61 7.82 21.16
CA PHE A 82 4.61 7.63 20.13
C PHE A 82 4.56 8.84 19.16
N PHE A 83 4.34 8.58 17.89
CA PHE A 83 4.04 9.58 16.89
C PHE A 83 2.92 9.11 15.96
N SER A 84 2.06 10.04 15.57
CA SER A 84 0.87 9.77 14.75
C SER A 84 1.15 9.95 13.26
N PHE A 85 0.21 9.51 12.43
CA PHE A 85 0.17 9.81 11.00
C PHE A 85 0.35 11.32 10.71
N LYS A 86 -0.35 12.18 11.48
CA LYS A 86 -0.23 13.65 11.32
C LYS A 86 1.16 14.17 11.66
N ASP A 87 1.81 13.60 12.66
CA ASP A 87 3.19 13.98 13.01
C ASP A 87 4.14 13.70 11.86
N VAL A 88 4.00 12.54 11.21
CA VAL A 88 4.83 12.18 10.05
C VAL A 88 4.54 13.11 8.87
N LEU A 89 3.28 13.40 8.55
CA LEU A 89 2.94 14.35 7.49
C LEU A 89 3.53 15.76 7.78
N ASN A 90 3.42 16.23 8.99
CA ASN A 90 4.00 17.52 9.40
C ASN A 90 5.52 17.52 9.28
N LEU A 91 6.17 16.42 9.65
CA LEU A 91 7.62 16.26 9.48
C LEU A 91 8.00 16.36 8.01
N LEU A 92 7.33 15.61 7.13
CA LEU A 92 7.63 15.57 5.69
C LEU A 92 7.34 16.92 5.01
N ASN A 93 6.30 17.65 5.44
CA ASN A 93 6.03 19.00 4.96
C ASN A 93 7.14 19.99 5.35
N ASN A 94 7.70 19.85 6.55
CA ASN A 94 8.78 20.71 7.04
C ASN A 94 10.17 20.29 6.52
N LYS A 95 10.34 19.00 6.19
CA LYS A 95 11.60 18.41 5.73
C LYS A 95 11.37 17.56 4.48
N PRO A 96 10.99 18.15 3.33
CA PRO A 96 10.60 17.41 2.13
C PRO A 96 11.71 16.51 1.59
N TYR A 97 12.98 16.80 1.85
CA TYR A 97 14.09 15.95 1.45
C TYR A 97 14.03 14.51 2.02
N ILE A 98 13.25 14.30 3.10
CA ILE A 98 13.06 12.96 3.67
C ILE A 98 12.14 12.13 2.76
N SER A 99 11.07 12.72 2.22
CA SER A 99 10.19 12.01 1.27
C SER A 99 10.87 11.71 -0.07
N GLU A 100 11.90 12.48 -0.46
CA GLU A 100 12.66 12.24 -1.68
C GLU A 100 13.52 10.96 -1.62
N ILE A 101 13.81 10.42 -0.43
CA ILE A 101 14.64 9.23 -0.26
C ILE A 101 14.11 8.04 -1.09
N ASN A 102 12.81 7.82 -1.07
CA ASN A 102 12.16 6.71 -1.79
C ASN A 102 11.06 7.15 -2.76
N HIS A 103 10.95 8.44 -3.06
CA HIS A 103 9.91 8.98 -3.92
C HIS A 103 9.88 8.34 -5.32
N GLU A 104 11.02 7.98 -5.88
CA GLU A 104 11.11 7.31 -7.18
C GLU A 104 10.36 5.97 -7.22
N LEU A 105 10.16 5.34 -6.05
CA LEU A 105 9.45 4.07 -5.89
C LEU A 105 7.94 4.27 -5.69
N SER A 106 7.43 5.51 -5.57
CA SER A 106 6.00 5.78 -5.40
C SER A 106 5.18 5.20 -6.54
N GLY A 107 4.10 4.49 -6.20
CA GLY A 107 3.22 3.82 -7.16
C GLY A 107 3.75 2.47 -7.70
N ILE A 108 4.94 2.03 -7.27
CA ILE A 108 5.43 0.69 -7.57
C ILE A 108 4.85 -0.28 -6.54
N ASN A 109 3.96 -1.16 -6.98
CA ASN A 109 3.31 -2.15 -6.12
C ASN A 109 3.26 -3.54 -6.81
N TRP A 110 2.74 -4.54 -6.11
CA TRP A 110 2.67 -5.92 -6.59
C TRP A 110 1.72 -6.10 -7.78
N TYR A 111 0.72 -5.25 -8.00
CA TYR A 111 -0.23 -5.33 -9.13
C TYR A 111 0.46 -5.39 -10.48
N ARG A 112 1.64 -4.76 -10.63
CA ARG A 112 2.41 -4.73 -11.89
C ARG A 112 2.76 -6.12 -12.44
N HIS A 113 2.81 -7.13 -11.57
CA HIS A 113 3.09 -8.51 -11.96
C HIS A 113 1.83 -9.31 -12.34
N HIS A 114 0.65 -8.77 -12.04
CA HIS A 114 -0.64 -9.47 -12.16
C HIS A 114 -1.71 -8.71 -12.95
N GLU A 115 -1.31 -7.76 -13.79
CA GLU A 115 -2.22 -6.90 -14.59
C GLU A 115 -3.26 -7.68 -15.39
N LYS A 116 -2.87 -8.86 -15.92
CA LYS A 116 -3.76 -9.70 -16.76
C LYS A 116 -4.71 -10.58 -15.94
N ASP A 117 -4.44 -10.72 -14.66
CA ASP A 117 -5.16 -11.64 -13.77
C ASP A 117 -6.17 -10.91 -12.88
N LEU A 118 -6.03 -9.58 -12.73
CA LEU A 118 -6.88 -8.72 -11.92
C LEU A 118 -7.99 -8.10 -12.75
N ASN A 119 -9.23 -8.12 -12.24
CA ASN A 119 -10.41 -7.63 -12.94
C ASN A 119 -10.74 -6.18 -12.60
N THR A 120 -10.37 -5.73 -11.39
CA THR A 120 -10.82 -4.43 -10.84
C THR A 120 -9.71 -3.39 -10.77
N VAL A 121 -8.47 -3.75 -11.07
CA VAL A 121 -7.34 -2.81 -11.07
C VAL A 121 -7.20 -2.17 -12.45
N ALA A 122 -7.26 -0.83 -12.50
CA ALA A 122 -7.03 -0.09 -13.73
C ALA A 122 -5.55 -0.15 -14.13
N THR A 123 -5.27 -0.70 -15.31
CA THR A 123 -3.90 -0.95 -15.80
C THR A 123 -3.10 0.33 -16.08
N ASP A 124 -3.78 1.43 -16.36
CA ASP A 124 -3.19 2.75 -16.57
C ASP A 124 -2.62 3.39 -15.29
N LEU A 125 -3.05 2.89 -14.12
CA LEU A 125 -2.54 3.33 -12.81
C LEU A 125 -1.33 2.50 -12.33
N ILE A 126 -0.95 1.44 -13.06
CA ILE A 126 0.15 0.57 -12.67
C ILE A 126 1.48 1.14 -13.14
N LYS A 127 2.29 1.61 -12.20
CA LYS A 127 3.66 2.04 -12.47
C LYS A 127 4.60 0.82 -12.51
N ARG A 128 5.40 0.73 -13.55
CA ARG A 128 6.41 -0.33 -13.70
C ARG A 128 7.75 0.10 -13.12
N SER A 129 8.43 -0.83 -12.47
CA SER A 129 9.83 -0.65 -12.07
C SER A 129 10.76 -0.76 -13.28
N LYS A 130 11.95 -0.14 -13.21
CA LYS A 130 13.01 -0.29 -14.22
C LYS A 130 13.55 -1.74 -14.29
N ASP A 131 13.33 -2.51 -13.23
CA ASP A 131 13.78 -3.90 -13.09
C ASP A 131 12.74 -4.92 -13.60
N ASP A 132 11.53 -4.47 -13.95
CA ASP A 132 10.50 -5.30 -14.57
C ASP A 132 10.87 -5.57 -16.05
N LYS A 133 11.53 -6.71 -16.29
CA LYS A 133 11.87 -7.22 -17.64
C LYS A 133 11.00 -8.39 -18.03
#